data_26a88fe2f761640e58965d2edc126630
#
_entry.id   26a88fe2f761640e58965d2edc126630
#
_cell.length_a   1.000
_cell.length_b   1.000
_cell.length_c   1.000
_cell.angle_alpha   90.00
_cell.angle_beta   90.00
_cell.angle_gamma   90.00
#
_symmetry.space_group_name_H-M   'P 1'
#
loop_
_entity.id
_entity.type
_entity.pdbx_description
1 polymer ?
#
loop_
_entity_poly.entity_id
_entity_poly.type
_entity_poly.pdbx_seq_one_letter_code
_entity_poly.pdbx_strand_id
1 'polypeptide(L)' 'MTLKEAIVHRIHELFDNRGLNASSLSTISGVDSSTIYSILGTKSKSPEVASIKKICDGLEITLGEFFSTPEFDNLEQEIK' A
#
# COMPACT_ATOMS: atom_id res chain seq x y z
N MET A 1 -2.02 -0.21 -15.68
CA MET A 1 -1.74 -0.63 -14.29
C MET A 1 -3.06 -0.77 -13.54
N THR A 2 -3.24 -1.86 -12.81
CA THR A 2 -4.42 -2.07 -11.99
C THR A 2 -4.29 -1.35 -10.65
N LEU A 3 -5.40 -1.19 -9.93
CA LEU A 3 -5.37 -0.61 -8.58
C LEU A 3 -4.42 -1.38 -7.67
N LYS A 4 -4.48 -2.71 -7.71
CA LYS A 4 -3.60 -3.56 -6.90
C LYS A 4 -2.12 -3.28 -7.21
N GLU A 5 -1.77 -3.22 -8.48
CA GLU A 5 -0.40 -2.94 -8.90
C GLU A 5 0.07 -1.56 -8.44
N ALA A 6 -0.79 -0.57 -8.54
CA ALA A 6 -0.48 0.79 -8.10
C ALA A 6 -0.25 0.85 -6.58
N ILE A 7 -1.06 0.12 -5.80
CA ILE A 7 -0.90 0.05 -4.34
C ILE A 7 0.44 -0.60 -3.98
N VAL A 8 0.77 -1.72 -4.62
CA VAL A 8 2.04 -2.41 -4.37
C VAL A 8 3.22 -1.51 -4.72
N HIS A 9 3.16 -0.85 -5.86
CA HIS A 9 4.20 0.07 -6.31
C HIS A 9 4.39 1.22 -5.32
N ARG A 10 3.28 1.78 -4.83
CA ARG A 10 3.32 2.86 -3.85
C ARG A 10 3.97 2.43 -2.53
N ILE A 11 3.66 1.21 -2.07
CA ILE A 11 4.24 0.68 -0.83
C ILE A 11 5.76 0.50 -1.01
N HIS A 12 6.21 -0.06 -2.13
CA HIS A 12 7.64 -0.21 -2.40
C HIS A 12 8.35 1.15 -2.48
N GLU A 13 7.71 2.14 -3.08
CA GLU A 13 8.24 3.50 -3.13
C GLU A 13 8.45 4.06 -1.71
N LEU A 14 7.47 3.84 -0.83
CA LEU A 14 7.57 4.28 0.56
C LEU A 14 8.66 3.51 1.33
N PHE A 15 8.82 2.22 1.03
CA PHE A 15 9.92 1.43 1.60
C PHE A 15 11.26 2.04 1.22
N ASP A 16 11.46 2.33 -0.07
CA ASP A 16 12.71 2.89 -0.57
C ASP A 16 12.99 4.26 0.04
N ASN A 17 11.98 5.12 0.09
CA ASN A 17 12.11 6.48 0.61
C ASN A 17 12.43 6.52 2.10
N ARG A 18 12.00 5.50 2.85
CA ARG A 18 12.12 5.49 4.31
C ARG A 18 13.05 4.40 4.84
N GLY A 19 13.66 3.63 3.96
CA GLY A 19 14.54 2.54 4.38
C GLY A 19 13.80 1.45 5.15
N LEU A 20 12.57 1.12 4.73
CA LEU A 20 11.73 0.14 5.41
C LEU A 20 11.61 -1.15 4.60
N ASN A 21 11.13 -2.20 5.27
CA ASN A 21 10.75 -3.45 4.64
C ASN A 21 9.42 -3.93 5.25
N ALA A 22 8.93 -5.09 4.82
CA ALA A 22 7.65 -5.60 5.31
C ALA A 22 7.65 -5.82 6.82
N SER A 23 8.76 -6.28 7.37
CA SER A 23 8.87 -6.53 8.81
C SER A 23 8.79 -5.22 9.63
N SER A 24 9.55 -4.20 9.22
CA SER A 24 9.51 -2.91 9.91
C SER A 24 8.16 -2.23 9.74
N LEU A 25 7.54 -2.35 8.56
CA LEU A 25 6.20 -1.80 8.36
C LEU A 25 5.18 -2.48 9.28
N SER A 26 5.27 -3.79 9.44
CA SER A 26 4.40 -4.54 10.37
C SER A 26 4.52 -3.98 11.78
N THR A 27 5.74 -3.72 12.23
CA THR A 27 5.99 -3.20 13.57
C THR A 27 5.35 -1.83 13.78
N ILE A 28 5.51 -0.91 12.84
CA ILE A 28 5.04 0.46 13.02
C ILE A 28 3.55 0.64 12.72
N SER A 29 2.96 -0.24 11.93
CA SER A 29 1.55 -0.13 11.54
C SER A 29 0.61 -0.99 12.37
N GLY A 30 1.14 -1.99 13.07
CA GLY A 30 0.33 -2.97 13.76
C GLY A 30 -0.37 -3.97 12.85
N VAL A 31 -0.05 -3.96 11.57
CA VAL A 31 -0.58 -4.95 10.61
C VAL A 31 0.36 -6.15 10.60
N ASP A 32 -0.19 -7.36 10.71
CA ASP A 32 0.63 -8.57 10.70
C ASP A 32 1.52 -8.65 9.46
N SER A 33 2.74 -9.12 9.63
CA SER A 33 3.67 -9.27 8.51
C SER A 33 3.10 -10.18 7.42
N SER A 34 2.36 -11.23 7.81
CA SER A 34 1.71 -12.11 6.84
C SER A 34 0.69 -11.36 5.98
N THR A 35 -0.04 -10.41 6.58
CA THR A 35 -0.98 -9.56 5.85
C THR A 35 -0.24 -8.63 4.88
N ILE A 36 0.88 -8.07 5.31
CA ILE A 36 1.69 -7.20 4.44
C ILE A 36 2.25 -7.99 3.26
N TYR A 37 2.79 -9.19 3.50
CA TYR A 37 3.26 -10.05 2.42
C TYR A 37 2.13 -10.43 1.47
N SER A 38 0.94 -10.67 2.01
CA SER A 38 -0.25 -10.95 1.19
C SER A 38 -0.61 -9.75 0.31
N ILE A 39 -0.57 -8.54 0.87
CA ILE A 39 -0.83 -7.31 0.09
C ILE A 39 0.18 -7.16 -1.05
N LEU A 40 1.45 -7.46 -0.79
CA LEU A 40 2.51 -7.33 -1.79
C LEU A 40 2.52 -8.48 -2.80
N GLY A 41 1.81 -9.57 -2.52
CA GLY A 41 1.77 -10.73 -3.39
C GLY A 41 0.95 -10.48 -4.66
N THR A 42 1.37 -11.10 -5.76
CA THR A 42 0.73 -10.88 -7.06
C THR A 42 -0.61 -11.59 -7.22
N LYS A 43 -0.88 -12.59 -6.40
CA LYS A 43 -2.09 -13.41 -6.50
C LYS A 43 -3.22 -12.97 -5.60
N SER A 44 -2.96 -12.08 -4.66
CA SER A 44 -3.97 -11.64 -3.71
C SER A 44 -4.79 -10.49 -4.27
N LYS A 45 -5.97 -10.31 -3.71
CA LYS A 45 -6.86 -9.18 -4.08
C LYS A 45 -6.30 -7.88 -3.52
N SER A 46 -6.87 -6.77 -3.97
CA SER A 46 -6.54 -5.45 -3.41
C SER A 46 -6.84 -5.45 -1.91
N PRO A 47 -6.01 -4.79 -1.10
CA PRO A 47 -6.25 -4.72 0.34
C PRO A 47 -7.47 -3.86 0.65
N GLU A 48 -8.02 -4.05 1.83
CA GLU A 48 -9.10 -3.19 2.31
C GLU A 48 -8.55 -1.80 2.65
N VAL A 49 -9.40 -0.78 2.49
CA VAL A 49 -9.02 0.59 2.82
C VAL A 49 -8.59 0.70 4.29
N ALA A 50 -9.23 -0.06 5.18
CA ALA A 50 -8.85 -0.04 6.59
C ALA A 50 -7.40 -0.49 6.81
N SER A 51 -6.93 -1.47 6.05
CA SER A 51 -5.53 -1.91 6.12
C SER A 51 -4.59 -0.81 5.62
N ILE A 52 -4.96 -0.15 4.53
CA ILE A 52 -4.18 0.98 4.00
C ILE A 52 -4.12 2.12 5.04
N LYS A 53 -5.23 2.39 5.72
CA LYS A 53 -5.26 3.42 6.77
C LYS A 53 -4.28 3.10 7.90
N LYS A 54 -4.22 1.84 8.34
CA LYS A 54 -3.27 1.43 9.37
C LYS A 54 -1.82 1.62 8.91
N ILE A 55 -1.54 1.28 7.67
CA ILE A 55 -0.22 1.49 7.07
C ILE A 55 0.13 2.98 7.04
N CYS A 56 -0.82 3.81 6.61
CA CYS A 56 -0.63 5.26 6.58
C CYS A 56 -0.36 5.82 7.98
N ASP A 57 -1.12 5.37 8.97
CA ASP A 57 -0.93 5.82 10.35
C ASP A 57 0.47 5.44 10.87
N GLY A 58 0.93 4.23 10.56
CA GLY A 58 2.27 3.79 10.92
C GLY A 58 3.36 4.61 10.25
N LEU A 59 3.12 5.05 9.02
CA LEU A 59 4.06 5.87 8.26
C LEU A 59 3.90 7.37 8.53
N GLU A 60 2.91 7.75 9.33
CA GLU A 60 2.61 9.15 9.65
C GLU A 60 2.28 9.98 8.40
N ILE A 61 1.54 9.37 7.48
CA ILE A 61 1.01 10.06 6.30
C ILE A 61 -0.50 9.93 6.27
N THR A 62 -1.15 10.79 5.50
CA THR A 62 -2.60 10.71 5.32
C THR A 62 -2.95 9.76 4.19
N LEU A 63 -4.21 9.31 4.13
CA LEU A 63 -4.71 8.54 2.98
C LEU A 63 -4.56 9.34 1.69
N GLY A 64 -4.82 10.65 1.75
CA GLY A 64 -4.65 11.52 0.59
C GLY A 64 -3.23 11.53 0.08
N GLU A 65 -2.25 11.60 0.98
CA GLU A 65 -0.83 11.54 0.61
C GLU A 65 -0.47 10.19 0.00
N PHE A 66 -1.00 9.10 0.56
CA PHE A 66 -0.73 7.77 0.02
C PHE A 66 -1.17 7.67 -1.45
N PHE A 67 -2.36 8.18 -1.76
CA PHE A 67 -2.96 8.05 -3.09
C PHE A 67 -2.70 9.24 -4.01
N SER A 68 -1.79 10.15 -3.66
CA SER A 68 -1.56 11.38 -4.42
C SER A 68 -0.62 11.23 -5.62
N THR A 69 -0.14 10.05 -5.91
CA THR A 69 0.77 9.83 -7.05
C THR A 69 -0.02 9.76 -8.37
N PRO A 70 0.58 10.18 -9.49
CA PRO A 70 -0.11 10.16 -10.80
C PRO A 70 -0.60 8.78 -11.21
N GLU A 71 0.02 7.73 -10.75
CA GLU A 71 -0.36 6.35 -11.08
C GLU A 71 -1.81 6.07 -10.72
N PHE A 72 -2.28 6.60 -9.57
CA PHE A 72 -3.66 6.38 -9.14
C PHE A 72 -4.67 7.13 -10.00
N ASP A 73 -4.27 8.24 -10.61
CA ASP A 73 -5.14 9.03 -11.47
C ASP A 73 -5.32 8.39 -12.85
N ASN A 74 -4.40 7.52 -13.24
CA ASN A 74 -4.35 6.92 -14.58
C ASN A 74 -4.72 5.44 -14.60
N LEU A 75 -5.41 4.96 -13.57
CA LEU A 75 -5.82 3.57 -13.50
C LEU A 75 -6.95 3.25 -14.45
N GLU A 76 -7.06 1.97 -14.82
CA GLU A 76 -8.18 1.46 -15.60
C GLU A 76 -9.47 1.59 -14.81
N GLN A 77 -10.58 1.80 -15.53
CA GLN A 77 -11.87 1.85 -14.88
C GLN A 77 -12.27 0.48 -14.34
N GLU A 78 -12.80 0.46 -13.13
CA GLU A 78 -13.33 -0.76 -12.52
C GLU A 78 -14.77 -1.03 -13.01
N ILE A 79 -15.46 0.03 -13.39
CA ILE A 79 -16.84 -0.07 -13.91
C ILE A 79 -16.77 -0.34 -15.40
N LYS A 80 -17.44 -1.38 -15.83
CA LYS A 80 -17.46 -1.77 -17.24
C LYS A 80 -18.86 -1.66 -17.84
#